data_e0342f5cda1b4c2e9891c2b27901cc5f
#
_entry.id   e0342f5cda1b4c2e9891c2b27901cc5f
#
_cell.length_a   1.000
_cell.length_b   1.000
_cell.length_c   1.000
_cell.angle_alpha   90.00
_cell.angle_beta   90.00
_cell.angle_gamma   90.00
#
_symmetry.space_group_name_H-M   'P 1'
#
loop_
_entity.id
_entity.type
_entity.pdbx_description
1 polymer ?
#
loop_
_entity_poly.entity_id
_entity_poly.type
_entity_poly.pdbx_seq_one_letter_code
_entity_poly.pdbx_strand_id
1 'polypeptide(L)'
;MPVVAAVAEALGLPGIGTETAHLMTHKVAMRRQLAEMGVPQPRFAAARTLAEGRLAAETVGFPSVLKPADSGGQRGVFRLDSIDDFDAHLHAAVAESPTGEAIVEGFEEGLELNGLVIARNGEAIPLTLSDRLRPPGIGFGVGWIHVYPATIYGHALEEAERVAIAAVHALGLENGIAFPQLIVSDSGEVTVVEVAARIPGGQMADLARHAVGVDLVEVALRQALGEEIPDELVFPQFRQPLAIRFLTAEPGPLPTGKVQRVGTLDKVLAFPGVVQADVFLQEGETIRPVRLDGDRRGYVIATGDTNLLALERAVAAAGLLDVEVER
;
A
#
# COMPACT_ATOMS: atom_id res chain seq x y z
N MET A 1 4.30 0.04 14.96
CA MET A 1 4.93 -1.30 14.95
C MET A 1 6.09 -1.40 15.97
N PRO A 2 7.13 -0.54 15.98
CA PRO A 2 8.27 -0.71 16.90
C PRO A 2 7.90 -0.79 18.40
N VAL A 3 6.98 0.06 18.85
CA VAL A 3 6.53 0.04 20.27
C VAL A 3 5.82 -1.27 20.62
N VAL A 4 4.97 -1.79 19.73
CA VAL A 4 4.27 -3.07 19.93
C VAL A 4 5.26 -4.22 20.00
N ALA A 5 6.26 -4.25 19.09
CA ALA A 5 7.30 -5.26 19.08
C ALA A 5 8.15 -5.21 20.36
N ALA A 6 8.55 -4.01 20.81
CA ALA A 6 9.32 -3.83 22.05
C ALA A 6 8.54 -4.30 23.29
N VAL A 7 7.24 -4.01 23.37
CA VAL A 7 6.40 -4.49 24.49
C VAL A 7 6.22 -6.00 24.46
N ALA A 8 5.96 -6.58 23.29
CA ALA A 8 5.83 -8.03 23.14
C ALA A 8 7.11 -8.75 23.56
N GLU A 9 8.27 -8.28 23.08
CA GLU A 9 9.59 -8.85 23.41
C GLU A 9 9.89 -8.73 24.90
N ALA A 10 9.64 -7.56 25.51
CA ALA A 10 9.88 -7.34 26.94
C ALA A 10 8.98 -8.22 27.84
N LEU A 11 7.81 -8.60 27.37
CA LEU A 11 6.85 -9.45 28.09
C LEU A 11 6.95 -10.94 27.70
N GLY A 12 7.85 -11.31 26.80
CA GLY A 12 7.94 -12.68 26.27
C GLY A 12 6.71 -13.14 25.52
N LEU A 13 5.99 -12.21 24.87
CA LEU A 13 4.79 -12.50 24.08
C LEU A 13 5.17 -12.74 22.60
N PRO A 14 4.35 -13.47 21.83
CA PRO A 14 4.52 -13.59 20.40
C PRO A 14 4.53 -12.24 19.70
N GLY A 15 5.43 -12.05 18.73
CA GLY A 15 5.58 -10.82 17.99
C GLY A 15 6.64 -10.94 16.91
N ILE A 16 6.79 -9.87 16.11
CA ILE A 16 7.74 -9.86 14.98
C ILE A 16 9.19 -9.55 15.38
N GLY A 17 9.45 -9.27 16.66
CA GLY A 17 10.76 -8.82 17.14
C GLY A 17 11.04 -7.34 16.86
N THR A 18 11.89 -6.73 17.70
CA THR A 18 12.22 -5.30 17.61
C THR A 18 13.05 -4.96 16.38
N GLU A 19 13.97 -5.85 15.98
CA GLU A 19 14.82 -5.68 14.80
C GLU A 19 13.98 -5.68 13.50
N THR A 20 13.15 -6.71 13.29
CA THR A 20 12.23 -6.79 12.15
C THR A 20 11.27 -5.61 12.11
N ALA A 21 10.73 -5.22 13.27
CA ALA A 21 9.86 -4.05 13.35
C ALA A 21 10.56 -2.75 12.95
N HIS A 22 11.84 -2.60 13.30
CA HIS A 22 12.67 -1.47 12.86
C HIS A 22 12.91 -1.51 11.35
N LEU A 23 13.39 -2.64 10.82
CA LEU A 23 13.67 -2.82 9.39
C LEU A 23 12.43 -2.58 8.51
N MET A 24 11.24 -3.00 8.97
CA MET A 24 9.98 -2.85 8.23
C MET A 24 9.23 -1.53 8.53
N THR A 25 9.87 -0.59 9.22
CA THR A 25 9.31 0.73 9.51
C THR A 25 10.24 1.87 9.09
N HIS A 26 11.56 1.69 9.24
CA HIS A 26 12.57 2.69 8.95
C HIS A 26 13.17 2.50 7.56
N LYS A 27 12.81 3.34 6.60
CA LYS A 27 13.15 3.17 5.18
C LYS A 27 14.65 3.07 4.90
N VAL A 28 15.47 3.85 5.60
CA VAL A 28 16.94 3.76 5.42
C VAL A 28 17.49 2.42 5.90
N ALA A 29 17.01 1.91 7.04
CA ALA A 29 17.40 0.59 7.54
C ALA A 29 16.91 -0.52 6.60
N MET A 30 15.66 -0.45 6.15
CA MET A 30 15.09 -1.35 5.15
C MET A 30 15.95 -1.41 3.88
N ARG A 31 16.31 -0.25 3.31
CA ARG A 31 17.11 -0.18 2.09
C ARG A 31 18.50 -0.80 2.25
N ARG A 32 19.16 -0.55 3.37
CA ARG A 32 20.47 -1.15 3.67
C ARG A 32 20.38 -2.66 3.75
N GLN A 33 19.38 -3.18 4.47
CA GLN A 33 19.17 -4.61 4.61
C GLN A 33 18.82 -5.29 3.27
N LEU A 34 17.91 -4.69 2.48
CA LEU A 34 17.57 -5.22 1.16
C LEU A 34 18.77 -5.20 0.20
N ALA A 35 19.64 -4.17 0.27
CA ALA A 35 20.86 -4.08 -0.52
C ALA A 35 21.86 -5.19 -0.13
N GLU A 36 22.07 -5.42 1.16
CA GLU A 36 22.95 -6.47 1.67
C GLU A 36 22.49 -7.86 1.21
N MET A 37 21.19 -8.08 1.19
CA MET A 37 20.58 -9.35 0.76
C MET A 37 20.35 -9.45 -0.76
N GLY A 38 20.77 -8.44 -1.55
CA GLY A 38 20.67 -8.46 -3.00
C GLY A 38 19.24 -8.38 -3.53
N VAL A 39 18.28 -7.84 -2.76
CA VAL A 39 16.91 -7.65 -3.20
C VAL A 39 16.80 -6.41 -4.08
N PRO A 40 16.16 -6.48 -5.27
CA PRO A 40 15.99 -5.34 -6.16
C PRO A 40 15.23 -4.19 -5.51
N GLN A 41 15.80 -2.99 -5.56
CA GLN A 41 15.26 -1.79 -4.94
C GLN A 41 15.79 -0.52 -5.62
N PRO A 42 15.16 0.65 -5.43
CA PRO A 42 15.69 1.91 -5.97
C PRO A 42 17.08 2.23 -5.43
N ARG A 43 17.89 2.95 -6.20
CA ARG A 43 19.08 3.62 -5.66
C ARG A 43 18.62 4.58 -4.55
N PHE A 44 19.40 4.69 -3.48
CA PHE A 44 19.00 5.51 -2.34
C PHE A 44 20.19 6.14 -1.63
N ALA A 45 19.92 7.23 -0.95
CA ALA A 45 20.82 7.84 0.01
C ALA A 45 20.03 8.51 1.16
N ALA A 46 20.58 8.43 2.37
CA ALA A 46 19.99 9.04 3.56
C ALA A 46 20.48 10.48 3.75
N ALA A 47 19.67 11.32 4.39
CA ALA A 47 20.01 12.69 4.70
C ALA A 47 19.36 13.17 6.00
N ARG A 48 20.14 13.89 6.83
CA ARG A 48 19.66 14.58 8.05
C ARG A 48 19.84 16.07 7.96
N THR A 49 20.76 16.52 7.14
CA THR A 49 21.06 17.94 6.94
C THR A 49 20.90 18.33 5.47
N LEU A 50 20.80 19.64 5.22
CA LEU A 50 20.69 20.15 3.86
C LEU A 50 21.90 19.76 3.00
N ALA A 51 23.10 19.80 3.58
CA ALA A 51 24.34 19.44 2.86
C ALA A 51 24.38 17.96 2.49
N GLU A 52 24.04 17.07 3.46
CA GLU A 52 23.93 15.63 3.20
C GLU A 52 22.84 15.33 2.17
N GLY A 53 21.72 16.02 2.23
CA GLY A 53 20.62 15.80 1.33
C GLY A 53 20.87 16.25 -0.10
N ARG A 54 21.58 17.36 -0.30
CA ARG A 54 22.03 17.77 -1.63
C ARG A 54 22.96 16.72 -2.23
N LEU A 55 23.94 16.25 -1.46
CA LEU A 55 24.85 15.19 -1.89
C LEU A 55 24.07 13.88 -2.19
N ALA A 56 23.07 13.54 -1.37
CA ALA A 56 22.20 12.40 -1.59
C ALA A 56 21.41 12.54 -2.91
N ALA A 57 20.79 13.70 -3.16
CA ALA A 57 20.03 13.97 -4.37
C ALA A 57 20.92 13.95 -5.63
N GLU A 58 22.12 14.51 -5.56
CA GLU A 58 23.09 14.46 -6.65
C GLU A 58 23.59 13.02 -6.92
N THR A 59 23.79 12.23 -5.85
CA THR A 59 24.23 10.82 -5.95
C THR A 59 23.15 9.94 -6.56
N VAL A 60 21.92 10.09 -6.12
CA VAL A 60 20.77 9.32 -6.61
C VAL A 60 20.38 9.79 -8.03
N GLY A 61 20.45 11.09 -8.29
CA GLY A 61 20.03 11.72 -9.55
C GLY A 61 18.53 12.02 -9.59
N PHE A 62 18.08 12.53 -10.73
CA PHE A 62 16.70 12.92 -10.98
C PHE A 62 16.11 12.18 -12.18
N PRO A 63 14.78 11.93 -12.23
CA PRO A 63 13.84 12.19 -11.14
C PRO A 63 14.09 11.29 -9.93
N SER A 64 13.76 11.79 -8.73
CA SER A 64 13.89 11.06 -7.48
C SER A 64 12.71 11.33 -6.53
N VAL A 65 12.65 10.62 -5.40
CA VAL A 65 11.62 10.79 -4.38
C VAL A 65 12.29 11.07 -3.04
N LEU A 66 11.91 12.18 -2.43
CA LEU A 66 12.28 12.52 -1.06
C LEU A 66 11.18 12.07 -0.11
N LYS A 67 11.55 11.36 0.95
CA LYS A 67 10.61 10.80 1.96
C LYS A 67 11.17 10.96 3.37
N PRO A 68 10.31 11.08 4.41
CA PRO A 68 10.72 10.81 5.79
C PRO A 68 11.19 9.36 5.93
N ALA A 69 12.23 9.11 6.73
CA ALA A 69 12.77 7.75 6.91
C ALA A 69 11.77 6.82 7.62
N ASP A 70 10.94 7.32 8.52
CA ASP A 70 10.10 6.54 9.45
C ASP A 70 8.66 7.07 9.62
N SER A 71 8.15 7.79 8.63
CA SER A 71 6.74 8.19 8.54
C SER A 71 5.99 7.33 7.52
N GLY A 72 4.67 7.20 7.71
CA GLY A 72 3.77 6.48 6.82
C GLY A 72 2.62 7.35 6.30
N GLY A 73 1.80 6.80 5.39
CA GLY A 73 0.61 7.49 4.85
C GLY A 73 0.96 8.65 3.92
N GLN A 74 2.11 8.59 3.27
CA GLN A 74 2.58 9.54 2.25
C GLN A 74 2.78 10.98 2.72
N ARG A 75 2.83 11.21 4.02
CA ARG A 75 3.17 12.52 4.57
C ARG A 75 4.64 12.82 4.32
N GLY A 76 4.92 14.02 3.87
CA GLY A 76 6.29 14.47 3.59
C GLY A 76 6.97 13.74 2.43
N VAL A 77 6.21 13.16 1.49
CA VAL A 77 6.73 12.47 0.30
C VAL A 77 6.63 13.39 -0.90
N PHE A 78 7.76 13.67 -1.54
CA PHE A 78 7.87 14.61 -2.66
C PHE A 78 8.61 13.97 -3.83
N ARG A 79 8.12 14.17 -5.05
CA ARG A 79 8.89 13.95 -6.26
C ARG A 79 9.81 15.13 -6.48
N LEU A 80 11.03 14.83 -6.85
CA LEU A 80 12.06 15.81 -7.17
C LEU A 80 12.45 15.65 -8.64
N ASP A 81 12.28 16.68 -9.41
CA ASP A 81 12.73 16.72 -10.80
C ASP A 81 14.04 17.52 -10.94
N SER A 82 14.44 18.24 -9.88
CA SER A 82 15.67 19.05 -9.81
C SER A 82 16.20 19.19 -8.38
N ILE A 83 17.39 19.79 -8.25
CA ILE A 83 17.96 20.12 -6.94
C ILE A 83 17.21 21.26 -6.24
N ASP A 84 16.56 22.14 -7.00
CA ASP A 84 15.77 23.24 -6.43
C ASP A 84 14.51 22.67 -5.73
N ASP A 85 13.90 21.62 -6.28
CA ASP A 85 12.78 20.91 -5.62
C ASP A 85 13.22 20.29 -4.30
N PHE A 86 14.43 19.74 -4.26
CA PHE A 86 14.99 19.18 -3.02
C PHE A 86 15.06 20.24 -1.91
N ASP A 87 15.65 21.40 -2.21
CA ASP A 87 15.80 22.50 -1.25
C ASP A 87 14.46 22.99 -0.72
N ALA A 88 13.43 23.03 -1.57
CA ALA A 88 12.09 23.45 -1.19
C ALA A 88 11.40 22.46 -0.24
N HIS A 89 11.71 21.16 -0.31
CA HIS A 89 10.94 20.11 0.34
C HIS A 89 11.66 19.39 1.48
N LEU A 90 12.99 19.47 1.61
CA LEU A 90 13.73 18.71 2.63
C LEU A 90 13.22 19.01 4.04
N HIS A 91 13.00 20.27 4.39
CA HIS A 91 12.55 20.63 5.73
C HIS A 91 11.19 20.01 6.07
N ALA A 92 10.26 19.98 5.10
CA ALA A 92 8.95 19.38 5.27
C ALA A 92 9.05 17.84 5.42
N ALA A 93 9.92 17.17 4.66
CA ALA A 93 10.16 15.73 4.79
C ALA A 93 10.77 15.37 6.15
N VAL A 94 11.80 16.10 6.59
CA VAL A 94 12.45 15.88 7.88
C VAL A 94 11.50 16.14 9.05
N ALA A 95 10.64 17.17 8.97
CA ALA A 95 9.67 17.49 10.00
C ALA A 95 8.62 16.39 10.24
N GLU A 96 8.33 15.58 9.23
CA GLU A 96 7.43 14.42 9.33
C GLU A 96 8.13 13.15 9.85
N SER A 97 9.45 13.18 10.06
CA SER A 97 10.24 12.05 10.54
C SER A 97 10.48 12.14 12.05
N PRO A 98 9.98 11.20 12.87
CA PRO A 98 10.30 11.10 14.29
C PRO A 98 11.80 11.04 14.60
N THR A 99 12.61 10.45 13.72
CA THR A 99 14.08 10.38 13.88
C THR A 99 14.81 11.59 13.29
N GLY A 100 14.11 12.50 12.60
CA GLY A 100 14.72 13.64 11.93
C GLY A 100 15.58 13.26 10.72
N GLU A 101 15.32 12.10 10.12
CA GLU A 101 16.04 11.58 8.95
C GLU A 101 15.11 11.52 7.74
N ALA A 102 15.64 11.86 6.58
CA ALA A 102 14.99 11.69 5.29
C ALA A 102 15.79 10.73 4.41
N ILE A 103 15.14 10.19 3.38
CA ILE A 103 15.75 9.35 2.36
C ILE A 103 15.41 9.93 0.99
N VAL A 104 16.40 9.96 0.09
CA VAL A 104 16.22 10.21 -1.33
C VAL A 104 16.34 8.89 -2.05
N GLU A 105 15.35 8.56 -2.88
CA GLU A 105 15.32 7.34 -3.68
C GLU A 105 15.15 7.67 -5.15
N GLY A 106 15.75 6.89 -6.05
CA GLY A 106 15.46 6.96 -7.48
C GLY A 106 13.96 6.80 -7.74
N PHE A 107 13.42 7.62 -8.64
CA PHE A 107 12.02 7.46 -9.04
C PHE A 107 11.91 6.28 -10.00
N GLU A 108 11.11 5.30 -9.63
CA GLU A 108 10.85 4.13 -10.45
C GLU A 108 9.56 4.33 -11.26
N GLU A 109 9.62 4.09 -12.56
CA GLU A 109 8.46 4.12 -13.45
C GLU A 109 7.96 2.72 -13.73
N GLY A 110 6.64 2.54 -13.77
CA GLY A 110 6.02 1.25 -14.05
C GLY A 110 4.66 1.07 -13.39
N LEU A 111 4.18 -0.17 -13.46
CA LEU A 111 2.95 -0.59 -12.80
C LEU A 111 3.20 -0.81 -11.31
N GLU A 112 2.44 -0.12 -10.47
CA GLU A 112 2.49 -0.33 -9.03
C GLU A 112 1.68 -1.57 -8.64
N LEU A 113 2.29 -2.44 -7.82
CA LEU A 113 1.65 -3.62 -7.27
C LEU A 113 1.59 -3.55 -5.75
N ASN A 114 0.50 -4.06 -5.20
CA ASN A 114 0.34 -4.39 -3.80
C ASN A 114 0.41 -5.91 -3.62
N GLY A 115 1.38 -6.38 -2.83
CA GLY A 115 1.48 -7.78 -2.43
C GLY A 115 0.88 -8.01 -1.05
N LEU A 116 0.29 -9.19 -0.85
CA LEU A 116 -0.02 -9.73 0.47
C LEU A 116 0.76 -11.02 0.64
N VAL A 117 1.52 -11.10 1.72
CA VAL A 117 2.32 -12.28 2.06
C VAL A 117 2.07 -12.62 3.54
N ILE A 118 1.83 -13.88 3.85
CA ILE A 118 1.82 -14.37 5.23
C ILE A 118 3.17 -15.02 5.52
N ALA A 119 3.86 -14.57 6.56
CA ALA A 119 4.99 -15.28 7.12
C ALA A 119 4.49 -16.20 8.25
N ARG A 120 4.87 -17.47 8.20
CA ARG A 120 4.53 -18.50 9.19
C ARG A 120 5.74 -19.40 9.42
N ASN A 121 6.32 -19.33 10.61
CA ASN A 121 7.51 -20.11 10.99
C ASN A 121 8.67 -19.97 10.00
N GLY A 122 8.91 -18.76 9.51
CA GLY A 122 9.97 -18.45 8.55
C GLY A 122 9.61 -18.75 7.09
N GLU A 123 8.50 -19.38 6.80
CA GLU A 123 7.99 -19.55 5.44
C GLU A 123 7.20 -18.31 5.01
N ALA A 124 7.52 -17.73 3.86
CA ALA A 124 6.79 -16.61 3.27
C ALA A 124 5.81 -17.12 2.19
N ILE A 125 4.52 -17.05 2.47
CA ILE A 125 3.43 -17.57 1.64
C ILE A 125 2.78 -16.41 0.89
N PRO A 126 2.96 -16.26 -0.44
CA PRO A 126 2.31 -15.22 -1.21
C PRO A 126 0.83 -15.53 -1.37
N LEU A 127 -0.02 -14.54 -1.06
CA LEU A 127 -1.48 -14.66 -1.20
C LEU A 127 -1.98 -13.97 -2.46
N THR A 128 -1.65 -12.70 -2.62
CA THR A 128 -2.14 -11.89 -3.74
C THR A 128 -1.08 -10.92 -4.23
N LEU A 129 -1.10 -10.69 -5.55
CA LEU A 129 -0.55 -9.50 -6.19
C LEU A 129 -1.70 -8.79 -6.89
N SER A 130 -1.88 -7.51 -6.64
CA SER A 130 -2.93 -6.68 -7.22
C SER A 130 -2.35 -5.38 -7.75
N ASP A 131 -2.89 -4.88 -8.86
CA ASP A 131 -2.55 -3.56 -9.36
C ASP A 131 -3.00 -2.49 -8.38
N ARG A 132 -2.17 -1.45 -8.24
CA ARG A 132 -2.49 -0.23 -7.53
C ARG A 132 -2.56 0.92 -8.53
N LEU A 133 -3.77 1.18 -9.03
CA LEU A 133 -3.97 2.24 -10.01
C LEU A 133 -4.04 3.61 -9.31
N ARG A 134 -3.38 4.59 -9.90
CA ARG A 134 -3.40 5.99 -9.47
C ARG A 134 -4.42 6.80 -10.25
N PRO A 135 -5.01 7.88 -9.68
CA PRO A 135 -5.87 8.76 -10.42
C PRO A 135 -5.09 9.53 -11.49
N PRO A 136 -5.64 9.70 -12.71
CA PRO A 136 -4.98 10.46 -13.76
C PRO A 136 -4.71 11.93 -13.34
N GLY A 137 -3.51 12.43 -13.63
CA GLY A 137 -3.14 13.84 -13.37
C GLY A 137 -2.93 14.20 -11.90
N ILE A 138 -3.07 13.26 -11.00
CA ILE A 138 -2.75 13.43 -9.57
C ILE A 138 -1.39 12.77 -9.31
N GLY A 139 -0.57 13.41 -8.48
CA GLY A 139 0.77 12.93 -8.14
C GLY A 139 0.78 11.48 -7.62
N PHE A 140 1.96 10.88 -7.59
CA PHE A 140 2.13 9.55 -7.02
C PHE A 140 1.69 9.56 -5.57
N GLY A 141 1.09 8.45 -5.14
CA GLY A 141 0.77 8.32 -3.74
C GLY A 141 -0.68 7.97 -3.44
N VAL A 142 -1.64 8.38 -4.25
CA VAL A 142 -3.05 8.03 -4.04
C VAL A 142 -3.34 6.66 -4.67
N GLY A 143 -3.70 5.68 -3.84
CA GLY A 143 -4.30 4.44 -4.34
C GLY A 143 -5.77 4.68 -4.65
N TRP A 144 -6.12 4.64 -5.91
CA TRP A 144 -7.45 5.00 -6.41
C TRP A 144 -8.32 3.78 -6.69
N ILE A 145 -7.70 2.75 -7.25
CA ILE A 145 -8.34 1.47 -7.53
C ILE A 145 -7.32 0.36 -7.25
N HIS A 146 -7.76 -0.73 -6.65
CA HIS A 146 -7.00 -1.99 -6.61
C HIS A 146 -7.68 -3.02 -7.49
N VAL A 147 -6.90 -3.77 -8.27
CA VAL A 147 -7.41 -4.80 -9.20
C VAL A 147 -6.67 -6.11 -8.98
N TYR A 148 -7.38 -7.17 -8.67
CA TYR A 148 -6.86 -8.53 -8.50
C TYR A 148 -7.48 -9.49 -9.53
N PRO A 149 -6.70 -10.44 -10.06
CA PRO A 149 -5.25 -10.51 -9.99
C PRO A 149 -4.58 -9.34 -10.73
N ALA A 150 -3.30 -9.10 -10.44
CA ALA A 150 -2.50 -8.11 -11.16
C ALA A 150 -2.54 -8.39 -12.67
N THR A 151 -2.44 -7.33 -13.48
CA THR A 151 -2.52 -7.42 -14.94
C THR A 151 -1.23 -7.93 -15.59
N ILE A 152 -0.14 -8.07 -14.82
CA ILE A 152 1.10 -8.71 -15.28
C ILE A 152 0.93 -10.22 -15.37
N TYR A 153 1.73 -10.86 -16.23
CA TYR A 153 1.66 -12.31 -16.47
C TYR A 153 3.04 -12.89 -16.82
N GLY A 154 3.12 -14.22 -16.83
CA GLY A 154 4.33 -14.95 -17.20
C GLY A 154 5.50 -14.60 -16.30
N HIS A 155 6.68 -14.38 -16.87
CA HIS A 155 7.90 -14.13 -16.14
C HIS A 155 7.83 -12.91 -15.19
N ALA A 156 7.14 -11.84 -15.58
CA ALA A 156 7.00 -10.65 -14.72
C ALA A 156 6.20 -10.96 -13.44
N LEU A 157 5.18 -11.82 -13.51
CA LEU A 157 4.42 -12.25 -12.34
C LEU A 157 5.26 -13.14 -11.41
N GLU A 158 5.95 -14.14 -11.99
CA GLU A 158 6.86 -15.03 -11.23
C GLU A 158 7.97 -14.23 -10.54
N GLU A 159 8.54 -13.25 -11.23
CA GLU A 159 9.58 -12.39 -10.69
C GLU A 159 9.04 -11.48 -9.57
N ALA A 160 7.84 -10.93 -9.72
CA ALA A 160 7.21 -10.10 -8.69
C ALA A 160 6.92 -10.91 -7.42
N GLU A 161 6.44 -12.15 -7.55
CA GLU A 161 6.24 -13.06 -6.40
C GLU A 161 7.59 -13.40 -5.74
N ARG A 162 8.60 -13.75 -6.54
CA ARG A 162 9.95 -14.06 -6.04
C ARG A 162 10.57 -12.89 -5.29
N VAL A 163 10.49 -11.68 -5.82
CA VAL A 163 11.03 -10.46 -5.20
C VAL A 163 10.27 -10.12 -3.92
N ALA A 164 8.93 -10.26 -3.90
CA ALA A 164 8.13 -10.06 -2.70
C ALA A 164 8.53 -11.00 -1.56
N ILE A 165 8.68 -12.30 -1.86
CA ILE A 165 9.12 -13.32 -0.91
C ILE A 165 10.54 -13.03 -0.43
N ALA A 166 11.47 -12.73 -1.34
CA ALA A 166 12.86 -12.41 -1.01
C ALA A 166 12.95 -11.19 -0.08
N ALA A 167 12.13 -10.17 -0.30
CA ALA A 167 12.08 -8.98 0.56
C ALA A 167 11.58 -9.31 1.98
N VAL A 168 10.57 -10.17 2.12
CA VAL A 168 10.05 -10.60 3.43
C VAL A 168 11.13 -11.37 4.20
N HIS A 169 11.82 -12.30 3.55
CA HIS A 169 12.93 -13.05 4.17
C HIS A 169 14.10 -12.14 4.54
N ALA A 170 14.51 -11.23 3.64
CA ALA A 170 15.60 -10.29 3.88
C ALA A 170 15.37 -9.42 5.11
N LEU A 171 14.12 -9.06 5.38
CA LEU A 171 13.73 -8.23 6.53
C LEU A 171 13.44 -9.05 7.80
N GLY A 172 13.61 -10.38 7.77
CA GLY A 172 13.55 -11.25 8.93
C GLY A 172 12.16 -11.46 9.52
N LEU A 173 11.10 -11.35 8.72
CA LEU A 173 9.75 -11.62 9.21
C LEU A 173 9.48 -13.13 9.24
N GLU A 174 9.48 -13.73 10.44
CA GLU A 174 9.22 -15.15 10.64
C GLU A 174 7.72 -15.45 10.83
N ASN A 175 7.00 -14.60 11.54
CA ASN A 175 5.56 -14.73 11.76
C ASN A 175 4.89 -13.35 11.66
N GLY A 176 3.92 -13.21 10.78
CA GLY A 176 3.24 -11.94 10.56
C GLY A 176 2.65 -11.80 9.17
N ILE A 177 2.01 -10.66 8.93
CA ILE A 177 1.48 -10.29 7.62
C ILE A 177 2.40 -9.22 7.05
N ALA A 178 2.98 -9.50 5.87
CA ALA A 178 3.77 -8.55 5.12
C ALA A 178 2.96 -7.94 3.97
N PHE A 179 3.22 -6.67 3.73
CA PHE A 179 2.65 -5.90 2.64
C PHE A 179 3.78 -5.30 1.79
N PRO A 180 4.38 -6.09 0.88
CA PRO A 180 5.32 -5.57 -0.09
C PRO A 180 4.60 -4.73 -1.14
N GLN A 181 5.12 -3.54 -1.40
CA GLN A 181 4.76 -2.70 -2.53
C GLN A 181 5.88 -2.76 -3.56
N LEU A 182 5.52 -3.06 -4.80
CA LEU A 182 6.46 -3.28 -5.89
C LEU A 182 6.14 -2.34 -7.04
N ILE A 183 7.14 -2.08 -7.87
CA ILE A 183 6.97 -1.48 -9.20
C ILE A 183 7.52 -2.47 -10.23
N VAL A 184 6.76 -2.69 -11.28
CA VAL A 184 7.17 -3.49 -12.44
C VAL A 184 7.34 -2.56 -13.62
N SER A 185 8.56 -2.43 -14.12
CA SER A 185 8.87 -1.61 -15.28
C SER A 185 8.32 -2.21 -16.58
N ASP A 186 8.29 -1.43 -17.64
CA ASP A 186 7.90 -1.91 -18.99
C ASP A 186 8.82 -3.02 -19.50
N SER A 187 10.06 -3.11 -19.00
CA SER A 187 10.99 -4.22 -19.30
C SER A 187 10.72 -5.48 -18.50
N GLY A 188 9.80 -5.43 -17.51
CA GLY A 188 9.50 -6.55 -16.61
C GLY A 188 10.41 -6.62 -15.38
N GLU A 189 11.30 -5.65 -15.17
CA GLU A 189 12.11 -5.54 -13.96
C GLU A 189 11.25 -5.18 -12.76
N VAL A 190 11.46 -5.86 -11.65
CA VAL A 190 10.69 -5.68 -10.42
C VAL A 190 11.53 -5.01 -9.35
N THR A 191 10.99 -3.96 -8.75
CA THR A 191 11.66 -3.16 -7.71
C THR A 191 10.79 -3.07 -6.46
N VAL A 192 11.37 -3.32 -5.28
CA VAL A 192 10.68 -3.16 -3.97
C VAL A 192 10.65 -1.69 -3.57
N VAL A 193 9.45 -1.14 -3.43
CA VAL A 193 9.25 0.25 -2.95
C VAL A 193 9.20 0.34 -1.43
N GLU A 194 8.45 -0.56 -0.79
CA GLU A 194 8.28 -0.62 0.66
C GLU A 194 7.79 -2.00 1.07
N VAL A 195 8.12 -2.44 2.28
CA VAL A 195 7.50 -3.62 2.91
C VAL A 195 7.06 -3.24 4.32
N ALA A 196 5.79 -3.41 4.62
CA ALA A 196 5.26 -3.15 5.96
C ALA A 196 4.80 -4.45 6.62
N ALA A 197 5.12 -4.64 7.92
CA ALA A 197 4.72 -5.82 8.70
C ALA A 197 3.40 -5.58 9.42
N ARG A 198 2.30 -5.53 8.69
CA ARG A 198 0.95 -5.30 9.24
C ARG A 198 -0.13 -5.65 8.24
N ILE A 199 -1.35 -5.82 8.73
CA ILE A 199 -2.53 -5.77 7.87
C ILE A 199 -2.58 -4.36 7.25
N PRO A 200 -2.55 -4.25 5.92
CA PRO A 200 -2.57 -2.95 5.26
C PRO A 200 -3.97 -2.33 5.25
N GLY A 201 -4.01 -0.99 5.14
CA GLY A 201 -5.24 -0.26 4.86
C GLY A 201 -5.69 -0.44 3.40
N GLY A 202 -6.70 0.34 2.98
CA GLY A 202 -7.17 0.31 1.59
C GLY A 202 -7.92 -0.97 1.27
N GLN A 203 -8.68 -1.51 2.21
CA GLN A 203 -9.53 -2.71 2.07
C GLN A 203 -8.76 -3.98 1.63
N MET A 204 -7.46 -4.06 1.92
CA MET A 204 -6.65 -5.21 1.52
C MET A 204 -7.00 -6.49 2.29
N ALA A 205 -7.51 -6.39 3.53
CA ALA A 205 -8.05 -7.54 4.24
C ALA A 205 -9.34 -8.06 3.58
N ASP A 206 -10.20 -7.14 3.12
CA ASP A 206 -11.41 -7.50 2.36
C ASP A 206 -11.04 -8.10 1.00
N LEU A 207 -9.99 -7.57 0.34
CA LEU A 207 -9.45 -8.16 -0.89
C LEU A 207 -9.04 -9.62 -0.63
N ALA A 208 -8.24 -9.91 0.39
CA ALA A 208 -7.82 -11.28 0.71
C ALA A 208 -9.03 -12.19 0.97
N ARG A 209 -10.00 -11.72 1.75
CA ARG A 209 -11.21 -12.49 2.07
C ARG A 209 -12.03 -12.82 0.83
N HIS A 210 -12.33 -11.82 -0.01
CA HIS A 210 -13.21 -11.99 -1.17
C HIS A 210 -12.50 -12.57 -2.40
N ALA A 211 -11.19 -12.34 -2.56
CA ALA A 211 -10.44 -12.80 -3.71
C ALA A 211 -9.84 -14.19 -3.54
N VAL A 212 -9.42 -14.56 -2.33
CA VAL A 212 -8.70 -15.82 -2.08
C VAL A 212 -9.20 -16.61 -0.86
N GLY A 213 -10.21 -16.11 -0.12
CA GLY A 213 -10.82 -16.83 1.00
C GLY A 213 -10.00 -16.83 2.29
N VAL A 214 -9.02 -15.94 2.42
CA VAL A 214 -8.15 -15.87 3.62
C VAL A 214 -8.53 -14.65 4.48
N ASP A 215 -8.78 -14.89 5.77
CA ASP A 215 -9.04 -13.84 6.75
C ASP A 215 -7.74 -13.41 7.45
N LEU A 216 -7.16 -12.31 6.99
CA LEU A 216 -5.92 -11.77 7.56
C LEU A 216 -6.05 -11.36 9.03
N VAL A 217 -7.24 -11.00 9.49
CA VAL A 217 -7.48 -10.61 10.89
C VAL A 217 -7.41 -11.85 11.78
N GLU A 218 -8.03 -12.95 11.37
CA GLU A 218 -7.94 -14.22 12.10
C GLU A 218 -6.50 -14.71 12.18
N VAL A 219 -5.78 -14.69 11.05
CA VAL A 219 -4.36 -15.08 11.01
C VAL A 219 -3.54 -14.23 11.98
N ALA A 220 -3.70 -12.91 11.97
CA ALA A 220 -2.96 -12.01 12.85
C ALA A 220 -3.28 -12.24 14.33
N LEU A 221 -4.54 -12.51 14.67
CA LEU A 221 -4.95 -12.80 16.04
C LEU A 221 -4.35 -14.11 16.54
N ARG A 222 -4.40 -15.18 15.75
CA ARG A 222 -3.78 -16.47 16.10
C ARG A 222 -2.27 -16.35 16.29
N GLN A 223 -1.58 -15.63 15.39
CA GLN A 223 -0.15 -15.34 15.54
C GLN A 223 0.14 -14.59 16.84
N ALA A 224 -0.65 -13.58 17.17
CA ALA A 224 -0.47 -12.79 18.40
C ALA A 224 -0.75 -13.62 19.68
N LEU A 225 -1.59 -14.64 19.59
CA LEU A 225 -1.87 -15.59 20.69
C LEU A 225 -0.85 -16.74 20.76
N GLY A 226 0.04 -16.86 19.78
CA GLY A 226 0.96 -18.01 19.68
C GLY A 226 0.28 -19.32 19.34
N GLU A 227 -0.89 -19.27 18.72
CA GLU A 227 -1.62 -20.45 18.29
C GLU A 227 -1.05 -21.00 16.98
N GLU A 228 -1.17 -22.32 16.78
CA GLU A 228 -0.88 -22.93 15.50
C GLU A 228 -1.89 -22.46 14.44
N ILE A 229 -1.36 -22.13 13.25
CA ILE A 229 -2.19 -21.67 12.14
C ILE A 229 -2.27 -22.77 11.09
N PRO A 230 -3.45 -23.37 10.88
CA PRO A 230 -3.63 -24.43 9.89
C PRO A 230 -3.51 -23.91 8.46
N ASP A 231 -3.19 -24.82 7.53
CA ASP A 231 -2.92 -24.47 6.12
C ASP A 231 -4.10 -23.78 5.45
N GLU A 232 -5.33 -24.15 5.77
CA GLU A 232 -6.54 -23.53 5.21
C GLU A 232 -6.68 -22.04 5.52
N LEU A 233 -6.00 -21.53 6.54
CA LEU A 233 -6.02 -20.11 6.89
C LEU A 233 -4.90 -19.29 6.22
N VAL A 234 -3.91 -19.95 5.62
CA VAL A 234 -2.77 -19.24 5.02
C VAL A 234 -2.63 -19.46 3.51
N PHE A 235 -3.27 -20.48 2.96
CA PHE A 235 -3.25 -20.73 1.52
C PHE A 235 -4.56 -20.29 0.85
N PRO A 236 -4.51 -19.76 -0.39
CA PRO A 236 -5.70 -19.44 -1.15
C PRO A 236 -6.67 -20.62 -1.29
N GLN A 237 -7.93 -20.42 -0.89
CA GLN A 237 -9.01 -21.43 -1.02
C GLN A 237 -9.62 -21.42 -2.42
N PHE A 238 -9.57 -20.27 -3.10
CA PHE A 238 -10.04 -20.04 -4.46
C PHE A 238 -9.30 -18.84 -5.03
N ARG A 239 -9.60 -18.48 -6.28
CA ARG A 239 -9.09 -17.26 -6.93
C ARG A 239 -10.25 -16.58 -7.65
N GLN A 240 -10.72 -15.46 -7.11
CA GLN A 240 -11.84 -14.69 -7.64
C GLN A 240 -11.33 -13.30 -8.07
N PRO A 241 -11.39 -12.97 -9.37
CA PRO A 241 -11.07 -11.61 -9.81
C PRO A 241 -11.95 -10.58 -9.12
N LEU A 242 -11.31 -9.49 -8.66
CA LEU A 242 -11.93 -8.49 -7.81
C LEU A 242 -11.32 -7.12 -8.07
N ALA A 243 -12.13 -6.06 -7.96
CA ALA A 243 -11.65 -4.69 -7.93
C ALA A 243 -12.24 -3.91 -6.75
N ILE A 244 -11.40 -3.05 -6.19
CA ILE A 244 -11.79 -2.08 -5.15
C ILE A 244 -11.71 -0.68 -5.77
N ARG A 245 -12.85 0.01 -5.89
CA ARG A 245 -12.94 1.39 -6.32
C ARG A 245 -13.19 2.30 -5.14
N PHE A 246 -12.22 3.16 -4.80
CA PHE A 246 -12.43 4.15 -3.75
C PHE A 246 -13.31 5.29 -4.23
N LEU A 247 -14.17 5.77 -3.37
CA LEU A 247 -15.03 6.92 -3.61
C LEU A 247 -14.25 8.21 -3.39
N THR A 248 -13.97 8.93 -4.46
CA THR A 248 -13.17 10.15 -4.51
C THR A 248 -13.85 11.22 -5.35
N ALA A 249 -13.41 12.46 -5.24
CA ALA A 249 -13.80 13.53 -6.13
C ALA A 249 -12.59 14.04 -6.93
N GLU A 250 -12.81 14.44 -8.16
CA GLU A 250 -11.88 15.11 -9.06
C GLU A 250 -10.43 14.54 -9.10
N PRO A 251 -10.26 13.31 -9.66
CA PRO A 251 -11.24 12.51 -10.37
C PRO A 251 -12.00 11.54 -9.46
N GLY A 252 -13.25 11.27 -9.80
CA GLY A 252 -14.06 10.27 -9.12
C GLY A 252 -15.55 10.51 -9.26
N PRO A 253 -16.38 9.62 -8.68
CA PRO A 253 -17.82 9.72 -8.79
C PRO A 253 -18.47 10.77 -7.87
N LEU A 254 -17.72 11.26 -6.85
CA LEU A 254 -18.28 12.19 -5.88
C LEU A 254 -18.21 13.64 -6.37
N PRO A 255 -19.24 14.47 -6.09
CA PRO A 255 -19.19 15.90 -6.30
C PRO A 255 -18.29 16.58 -5.25
N THR A 256 -17.69 17.73 -5.59
CA THR A 256 -17.02 18.60 -4.62
C THR A 256 -18.01 19.58 -3.99
N GLY A 257 -17.85 19.89 -2.70
CA GLY A 257 -18.71 20.82 -1.97
C GLY A 257 -19.04 20.32 -0.56
N LYS A 258 -19.90 21.08 0.14
CA LYS A 258 -20.37 20.73 1.48
C LYS A 258 -21.55 19.76 1.38
N VAL A 259 -21.41 18.59 1.98
CA VAL A 259 -22.41 17.51 1.96
C VAL A 259 -23.72 17.97 2.60
N GLN A 260 -24.81 17.90 1.85
CA GLN A 260 -26.17 18.15 2.33
C GLN A 260 -26.91 16.83 2.62
N ARG A 261 -26.68 15.82 1.78
CA ARG A 261 -27.30 14.51 1.91
C ARG A 261 -26.40 13.43 1.32
N VAL A 262 -26.35 12.30 2.00
CA VAL A 262 -25.75 11.05 1.48
C VAL A 262 -26.88 10.06 1.25
N GLY A 263 -27.00 9.56 0.02
CA GLY A 263 -27.97 8.52 -0.34
C GLY A 263 -27.65 7.18 0.27
N THR A 264 -28.59 6.24 0.20
CA THR A 264 -28.37 4.86 0.66
C THR A 264 -27.49 4.09 -0.33
N LEU A 265 -26.85 3.03 0.17
CA LEU A 265 -26.05 2.12 -0.64
C LEU A 265 -26.87 1.06 -1.40
N ASP A 266 -28.20 1.06 -1.29
CA ASP A 266 -29.07 -0.01 -1.83
C ASP A 266 -28.84 -0.25 -3.33
N LYS A 267 -28.75 0.81 -4.14
CA LYS A 267 -28.49 0.70 -5.58
C LYS A 267 -27.08 0.20 -5.88
N VAL A 268 -26.10 0.60 -5.08
CA VAL A 268 -24.71 0.16 -5.20
C VAL A 268 -24.60 -1.30 -4.87
N LEU A 269 -25.14 -1.74 -3.74
CA LEU A 269 -25.11 -3.14 -3.27
C LEU A 269 -25.94 -4.08 -4.15
N ALA A 270 -27.01 -3.58 -4.80
CA ALA A 270 -27.80 -4.36 -5.75
C ALA A 270 -27.13 -4.49 -7.14
N PHE A 271 -26.04 -3.78 -7.41
CA PHE A 271 -25.37 -3.85 -8.71
C PHE A 271 -24.69 -5.21 -8.89
N PRO A 272 -24.78 -5.85 -10.08
CA PRO A 272 -24.24 -7.17 -10.32
C PRO A 272 -22.73 -7.28 -10.00
N GLY A 273 -22.38 -8.25 -9.17
CA GLY A 273 -20.99 -8.50 -8.78
C GLY A 273 -20.48 -7.67 -7.61
N VAL A 274 -21.21 -6.68 -7.12
CA VAL A 274 -20.83 -5.97 -5.88
C VAL A 274 -20.98 -6.90 -4.70
N VAL A 275 -19.91 -7.05 -3.92
CA VAL A 275 -19.86 -7.90 -2.72
C VAL A 275 -19.79 -7.08 -1.44
N GLN A 276 -19.30 -5.85 -1.51
CA GLN A 276 -19.19 -4.95 -0.37
C GLN A 276 -19.10 -3.50 -0.82
N ALA A 277 -19.72 -2.59 -0.09
CA ALA A 277 -19.54 -1.15 -0.26
C ALA A 277 -19.75 -0.45 1.08
N ASP A 278 -19.05 0.67 1.26
CA ASP A 278 -19.23 1.54 2.42
C ASP A 278 -18.96 3.00 2.05
N VAL A 279 -19.53 3.92 2.81
CA VAL A 279 -19.37 5.37 2.64
C VAL A 279 -19.05 6.02 3.98
N PHE A 280 -18.00 6.85 4.00
CA PHE A 280 -17.49 7.50 5.21
C PHE A 280 -17.92 8.96 5.35
N LEU A 281 -18.83 9.41 4.46
CA LEU A 281 -19.33 10.78 4.45
C LEU A 281 -20.42 11.01 5.49
N GLN A 282 -20.39 12.20 6.09
CA GLN A 282 -21.43 12.70 6.95
C GLN A 282 -21.95 14.06 6.43
N GLU A 283 -23.21 14.38 6.73
CA GLU A 283 -23.77 15.71 6.44
C GLU A 283 -22.95 16.80 7.12
N GLY A 284 -22.71 17.88 6.39
CA GLY A 284 -21.88 19.00 6.84
C GLY A 284 -20.39 18.88 6.54
N GLU A 285 -19.88 17.71 6.19
CA GLU A 285 -18.48 17.54 5.75
C GLU A 285 -18.25 18.19 4.38
N THR A 286 -16.99 18.51 4.09
CA THR A 286 -16.60 19.06 2.79
C THR A 286 -15.84 18.03 1.98
N ILE A 287 -16.36 17.70 0.81
CA ILE A 287 -15.67 16.87 -0.18
C ILE A 287 -14.75 17.78 -1.00
N ARG A 288 -13.46 17.43 -1.05
CA ARG A 288 -12.44 18.14 -1.82
C ARG A 288 -11.92 17.26 -2.93
N PRO A 289 -11.29 17.84 -3.98
CA PRO A 289 -10.52 17.05 -4.95
C PRO A 289 -9.51 16.14 -4.25
N VAL A 290 -9.38 14.89 -4.73
CA VAL A 290 -8.48 13.91 -4.14
C VAL A 290 -7.02 14.34 -4.32
N ARG A 291 -6.23 14.29 -3.24
CA ARG A 291 -4.79 14.59 -3.23
C ARG A 291 -3.98 13.55 -2.45
N LEU A 292 -4.62 12.86 -1.51
CA LEU A 292 -3.99 11.85 -0.67
C LEU A 292 -4.99 10.74 -0.30
N ASP A 293 -4.52 9.64 0.21
CA ASP A 293 -5.37 8.49 0.61
C ASP A 293 -6.44 8.85 1.63
N GLY A 294 -6.20 9.87 2.48
CA GLY A 294 -7.18 10.39 3.43
C GLY A 294 -8.38 11.12 2.79
N ASP A 295 -8.34 11.42 1.50
CA ASP A 295 -9.47 12.02 0.77
C ASP A 295 -10.47 11.00 0.23
N ARG A 296 -10.21 9.70 0.42
CA ARG A 296 -11.15 8.63 0.11
C ARG A 296 -12.34 8.71 1.05
N ARG A 297 -13.55 8.69 0.48
CA ARG A 297 -14.81 8.85 1.22
C ARG A 297 -15.66 7.59 1.24
N GLY A 298 -15.06 6.45 0.99
CA GLY A 298 -15.69 5.16 0.93
C GLY A 298 -15.09 4.29 -0.17
N TYR A 299 -15.72 3.16 -0.42
CA TYR A 299 -15.29 2.20 -1.42
C TYR A 299 -16.43 1.33 -1.92
N VAL A 300 -16.20 0.73 -3.08
CA VAL A 300 -17.02 -0.36 -3.66
C VAL A 300 -16.09 -1.50 -4.03
N ILE A 301 -16.43 -2.71 -3.59
CA ILE A 301 -15.75 -3.95 -3.96
C ILE A 301 -16.66 -4.75 -4.87
N ALA A 302 -16.19 -5.07 -6.06
CA ALA A 302 -16.92 -5.90 -7.00
C ALA A 302 -16.04 -7.04 -7.55
N THR A 303 -16.70 -8.16 -7.85
CA THR A 303 -16.11 -9.36 -8.46
C THR A 303 -16.56 -9.51 -9.92
N GLY A 304 -15.81 -10.27 -10.69
CA GLY A 304 -16.12 -10.60 -12.08
C GLY A 304 -15.45 -11.90 -12.51
N ASP A 305 -15.77 -12.40 -13.70
CA ASP A 305 -15.09 -13.56 -14.26
C ASP A 305 -13.65 -13.21 -14.72
N THR A 306 -13.41 -11.91 -14.93
CA THR A 306 -12.08 -11.34 -15.22
C THR A 306 -11.82 -10.11 -14.36
N ASN A 307 -10.58 -9.73 -14.19
CA ASN A 307 -10.18 -8.50 -13.49
C ASN A 307 -10.74 -7.25 -14.18
N LEU A 308 -10.82 -7.23 -15.51
CA LEU A 308 -11.43 -6.14 -16.26
C LEU A 308 -12.92 -6.01 -15.95
N LEU A 309 -13.68 -7.11 -15.95
CA LEU A 309 -15.10 -7.10 -15.62
C LEU A 309 -15.34 -6.67 -14.16
N ALA A 310 -14.50 -7.11 -13.24
CA ALA A 310 -14.55 -6.67 -11.84
C ALA A 310 -14.32 -5.16 -11.73
N LEU A 311 -13.33 -4.63 -12.45
CA LEU A 311 -13.03 -3.20 -12.50
C LEU A 311 -14.21 -2.39 -13.07
N GLU A 312 -14.76 -2.79 -14.21
CA GLU A 312 -15.92 -2.14 -14.85
C GLU A 312 -17.11 -2.09 -13.89
N ARG A 313 -17.40 -3.20 -13.21
CA ARG A 313 -18.49 -3.28 -12.22
C ARG A 313 -18.27 -2.36 -11.02
N ALA A 314 -17.06 -2.37 -10.45
CA ALA A 314 -16.73 -1.51 -9.31
C ALA A 314 -16.85 -0.02 -9.65
N VAL A 315 -16.38 0.37 -10.85
CA VAL A 315 -16.48 1.76 -11.34
C VAL A 315 -17.92 2.15 -11.62
N ALA A 316 -18.70 1.32 -12.32
CA ALA A 316 -20.10 1.58 -12.62
C ALA A 316 -20.96 1.68 -11.34
N ALA A 317 -20.77 0.74 -10.40
CA ALA A 317 -21.50 0.74 -9.14
C ALA A 317 -21.17 1.96 -8.27
N ALA A 318 -19.91 2.39 -8.23
CA ALA A 318 -19.49 3.59 -7.50
C ALA A 318 -20.19 4.86 -8.00
N GLY A 319 -20.51 4.94 -9.30
CA GLY A 319 -21.29 6.04 -9.90
C GLY A 319 -22.77 6.07 -9.52
N LEU A 320 -23.31 5.04 -8.85
CA LEU A 320 -24.70 4.97 -8.44
C LEU A 320 -24.96 5.58 -7.05
N LEU A 321 -23.91 5.90 -6.30
CA LEU A 321 -24.03 6.58 -5.02
C LEU A 321 -24.50 8.02 -5.27
N ASP A 322 -25.65 8.36 -4.68
CA ASP A 322 -26.21 9.70 -4.75
C ASP A 322 -25.70 10.56 -3.58
N VAL A 323 -25.00 11.65 -3.89
CA VAL A 323 -24.51 12.61 -2.90
C VAL A 323 -24.87 14.02 -3.34
N GLU A 324 -25.64 14.71 -2.51
CA GLU A 324 -26.00 16.12 -2.73
C GLU A 324 -25.05 17.02 -1.96
N VAL A 325 -24.57 18.05 -2.62
CA VAL A 325 -23.66 19.05 -2.03
C VAL A 325 -24.16 20.46 -2.29
N GLU A 326 -23.89 21.33 -1.33
CA GLU A 326 -23.97 22.78 -1.51
C GLU A 326 -22.70 23.24 -2.25
N ARG A 327 -22.89 23.96 -3.35
CA ARG A 327 -21.79 24.49 -4.20
C ARG A 327 -21.30 25.85 -3.72
#